data_d580875081a3abf1a640a6ed03a164cf
#
_entry.id   d580875081a3abf1a640a6ed03a164cf
#
_cell.length_a   1.000
_cell.length_b   1.000
_cell.length_c   1.000
_cell.angle_alpha   90.00
_cell.angle_beta   90.00
_cell.angle_gamma   90.00
#
_symmetry.space_group_name_H-M   'P 1'
#
loop_
_entity.id
_entity.type
_entity.pdbx_description
1 polymer ?
#
loop_
_entity_poly.entity_id
_entity_poly.type
_entity_poly.pdbx_seq_one_letter_code
_entity_poly.pdbx_strand_id
1 'polypeptide(L)'
;MDCARTAKRLGAKNVYIVYRRSDKEIPARAEEVHHAKEEGIIFKLLTNPVEIHGEDGWVKSMECVEMELGEPDESGRRRPVVKEGSNFVIETGTVIVSIGQSPNPLIRQTTPGLETQKWGGIIVDEDSMKTSKEGVYAGGDVVTGAATVILAMGAGKTAAK
;
A
#
# COMPACT_ATOMS: atom_id res chain seq x y z
N MET A 1 7.30 0.58 5.63
CA MET A 1 8.48 0.84 6.49
C MET A 1 9.34 -0.40 6.73
N ASP A 2 8.74 -1.54 7.02
CA ASP A 2 9.47 -2.77 7.41
C ASP A 2 10.49 -3.25 6.38
N CYS A 3 10.12 -3.29 5.09
CA CYS A 3 11.06 -3.70 4.04
C CYS A 3 12.30 -2.80 3.99
N ALA A 4 12.12 -1.48 4.08
CA ALA A 4 13.23 -0.53 4.04
C ALA A 4 14.14 -0.67 5.26
N ARG A 5 13.57 -0.75 6.47
CA ARG A 5 14.32 -0.92 7.71
C ARG A 5 15.05 -2.26 7.74
N THR A 6 14.40 -3.34 7.28
CA THR A 6 15.02 -4.66 7.17
C THR A 6 16.20 -4.63 6.18
N ALA A 7 16.03 -4.06 5.00
CA ALA A 7 17.11 -3.91 4.03
C ALA A 7 18.30 -3.13 4.61
N LYS A 8 18.04 -2.05 5.35
CA LYS A 8 19.09 -1.26 6.00
C LYS A 8 19.86 -2.06 7.05
N ARG A 9 19.15 -2.81 7.88
CA ARG A 9 19.75 -3.68 8.92
C ARG A 9 20.51 -4.87 8.35
N LEU A 10 20.13 -5.34 7.17
CA LEU A 10 20.89 -6.36 6.42
C LEU A 10 22.14 -5.82 5.73
N GLY A 11 22.46 -4.54 5.89
CA GLY A 11 23.73 -3.95 5.43
C GLY A 11 23.65 -3.23 4.09
N ALA A 12 22.47 -2.95 3.56
CA ALA A 12 22.34 -2.14 2.34
C ALA A 12 22.93 -0.73 2.58
N LYS A 13 23.83 -0.29 1.69
CA LYS A 13 24.52 1.00 1.81
C LYS A 13 23.55 2.16 1.79
N ASN A 14 22.71 2.20 0.77
CA ASN A 14 21.64 3.19 0.61
C ASN A 14 20.30 2.47 0.49
N VAL A 15 19.31 2.96 1.22
CA VAL A 15 17.94 2.46 1.13
C VAL A 15 17.02 3.65 0.90
N TYR A 16 16.22 3.57 -0.14
CA TYR A 16 15.26 4.60 -0.54
C TYR A 16 13.82 4.14 -0.31
N ILE A 17 13.00 5.02 0.21
CA ILE A 17 11.55 4.92 0.12
C ILE A 17 11.11 5.88 -0.99
N VAL A 18 10.61 5.33 -2.09
CA VAL A 18 10.09 6.10 -3.22
C VAL A 18 8.57 6.17 -3.08
N TYR A 19 8.00 7.38 -2.99
CA TYR A 19 6.60 7.59 -2.75
C TYR A 19 6.04 8.76 -3.56
N ARG A 20 4.94 8.51 -4.27
CA ARG A 20 4.34 9.45 -5.24
C ARG A 20 3.64 10.67 -4.67
N ARG A 21 3.45 10.74 -3.34
CA ARG A 21 2.84 11.88 -2.65
C ARG A 21 3.83 12.49 -1.65
N SER A 22 3.38 13.48 -0.88
CA SER A 22 4.20 14.10 0.15
C SER A 22 4.22 13.29 1.46
N ASP A 23 4.96 13.76 2.43
CA ASP A 23 5.03 13.17 3.77
C ASP A 23 3.69 13.18 4.50
N LYS A 24 2.83 14.17 4.22
CA LYS A 24 1.50 14.30 4.83
C LYS A 24 0.54 13.18 4.42
N GLU A 25 0.72 12.63 3.21
CA GLU A 25 -0.11 11.55 2.68
C GLU A 25 0.48 10.16 2.91
N ILE A 26 1.64 10.03 3.58
CA ILE A 26 2.22 8.71 3.91
C ILE A 26 1.25 7.96 4.85
N PRO A 27 0.77 6.76 4.48
CA PRO A 27 -0.18 6.01 5.29
C PRO A 27 0.45 5.27 6.48
N ALA A 28 1.76 5.40 6.70
CA ALA A 28 2.46 4.82 7.83
C ALA A 28 2.27 5.65 9.11
N ARG A 29 2.46 5.02 10.26
CA ARG A 29 2.44 5.73 11.55
C ARG A 29 3.60 6.71 11.64
N ALA A 30 3.39 7.83 12.32
CA ALA A 30 4.42 8.87 12.48
C ALA A 30 5.71 8.32 13.11
N GLU A 31 5.57 7.44 14.11
CA GLU A 31 6.70 6.80 14.80
C GLU A 31 7.51 5.90 13.84
N GLU A 32 6.84 5.17 12.94
CA GLU A 32 7.53 4.31 11.95
C GLU A 32 8.32 5.14 10.95
N VAL A 33 7.78 6.28 10.52
CA VAL A 33 8.47 7.23 9.64
C VAL A 33 9.68 7.82 10.37
N HIS A 34 9.50 8.19 11.62
CA HIS A 34 10.57 8.75 12.46
C HIS A 34 11.72 7.75 12.61
N HIS A 35 11.43 6.52 13.04
CA HIS A 35 12.45 5.48 13.17
C HIS A 35 13.16 5.17 11.85
N ALA A 36 12.44 5.16 10.73
CA ALA A 36 13.06 4.95 9.43
C ALA A 36 14.06 6.06 9.08
N LYS A 37 13.73 7.31 9.40
CA LYS A 37 14.64 8.47 9.22
C LYS A 37 15.85 8.38 10.13
N GLU A 38 15.69 8.01 11.40
CA GLU A 38 16.79 7.80 12.35
C GLU A 38 17.74 6.67 11.89
N GLU A 39 17.22 5.61 11.28
CA GLU A 39 18.02 4.52 10.70
C GLU A 39 18.72 4.93 9.37
N GLY A 40 18.58 6.18 8.93
CA GLY A 40 19.25 6.70 7.75
C GLY A 40 18.61 6.25 6.42
N ILE A 41 17.33 5.94 6.41
CA ILE A 41 16.57 5.66 5.19
C ILE A 41 16.24 6.98 4.48
N ILE A 42 16.48 7.02 3.18
CA ILE A 42 16.33 8.20 2.34
C ILE A 42 14.93 8.21 1.73
N PHE A 43 14.16 9.27 2.00
CA PHE A 43 12.83 9.43 1.43
C PHE A 43 12.88 10.23 0.13
N LYS A 44 12.48 9.61 -0.97
CA LYS A 44 12.22 10.21 -2.27
C LYS A 44 10.70 10.40 -2.41
N LEU A 45 10.22 11.50 -1.84
CA LEU A 45 8.80 11.89 -1.90
C LEU A 45 8.49 12.58 -3.23
N LEU A 46 7.21 12.68 -3.57
CA LEU A 46 6.77 13.25 -4.87
C LEU A 46 7.52 12.60 -6.03
N THR A 47 7.72 11.29 -5.94
CA THR A 47 8.50 10.52 -6.91
C THR A 47 7.76 9.24 -7.24
N ASN A 48 7.57 8.95 -8.51
CA ASN A 48 6.90 7.74 -8.97
C ASN A 48 7.82 6.92 -9.89
N PRO A 49 8.01 5.63 -9.63
CA PRO A 49 8.70 4.74 -10.55
C PRO A 49 7.98 4.65 -11.90
N VAL A 50 8.75 4.64 -12.98
CA VAL A 50 8.27 4.50 -14.36
C VAL A 50 8.70 3.17 -14.93
N GLU A 51 10.01 2.86 -14.81
CA GLU A 51 10.58 1.64 -15.38
C GLU A 51 11.72 1.11 -14.50
N ILE A 52 11.88 -0.21 -14.47
CA ILE A 52 12.99 -0.88 -13.80
C ILE A 52 13.90 -1.45 -14.90
N HIS A 53 15.15 -1.00 -14.93
CA HIS A 53 16.13 -1.45 -15.89
C HIS A 53 16.99 -2.56 -15.29
N GLY A 54 17.19 -3.62 -16.07
CA GLY A 54 17.98 -4.78 -15.70
C GLY A 54 18.96 -5.21 -16.77
N GLU A 55 19.98 -5.93 -16.38
CA GLU A 55 20.96 -6.56 -17.26
C GLU A 55 21.31 -7.92 -16.69
N ASP A 56 21.37 -8.96 -17.53
CA ASP A 56 21.69 -10.34 -17.15
C ASP A 56 20.84 -10.91 -16.00
N GLY A 57 19.56 -10.52 -15.94
CA GLY A 57 18.64 -10.94 -14.89
C GLY A 57 18.76 -10.20 -13.56
N TRP A 58 19.58 -9.15 -13.49
CA TRP A 58 19.78 -8.32 -12.29
C TRP A 58 19.31 -6.88 -12.50
N VAL A 59 18.67 -6.32 -11.47
CA VAL A 59 18.31 -4.90 -11.46
C VAL A 59 19.57 -4.04 -11.44
N LYS A 60 19.60 -3.01 -12.28
CA LYS A 60 20.69 -2.02 -12.34
C LYS A 60 20.25 -0.63 -11.93
N SER A 61 19.06 -0.26 -12.33
CA SER A 61 18.52 1.06 -12.00
C SER A 61 16.98 1.07 -12.08
N MET A 62 16.41 2.16 -11.60
CA MET A 62 15.00 2.45 -11.69
C MET A 62 14.81 3.87 -12.21
N GLU A 63 14.10 4.02 -13.31
CA GLU A 63 13.67 5.32 -13.80
C GLU A 63 12.48 5.81 -12.99
N CYS A 64 12.52 7.05 -12.60
CA CYS A 64 11.49 7.74 -11.84
C CYS A 64 11.11 9.06 -12.50
N VAL A 65 9.94 9.57 -12.17
CA VAL A 65 9.45 10.90 -12.57
C VAL A 65 9.05 11.67 -11.30
N GLU A 66 9.27 13.00 -11.32
CA GLU A 66 8.77 13.86 -10.25
C GLU A 66 7.25 14.00 -10.34
N MET A 67 6.63 14.15 -9.18
CA MET A 67 5.19 14.35 -9.05
C MET A 67 4.87 15.70 -8.43
N GLU A 68 3.71 16.24 -8.80
CA GLU A 68 3.11 17.40 -8.15
C GLU A 68 1.80 16.99 -7.49
N LEU A 69 1.39 17.74 -6.48
CA LEU A 69 0.10 17.50 -5.81
C LEU A 69 -0.97 18.42 -6.41
N GLY A 70 -1.91 17.83 -7.12
CA GLY A 70 -3.12 18.48 -7.61
C GLY A 70 -4.19 18.66 -6.52
N GLU A 71 -5.44 18.76 -6.95
CA GLU A 71 -6.60 18.92 -6.06
C GLU A 71 -6.82 17.66 -5.20
N PRO A 72 -7.43 17.83 -4.00
CA PRO A 72 -7.83 16.71 -3.16
C PRO A 72 -8.84 15.79 -3.86
N ASP A 73 -8.70 14.49 -3.66
CA ASP A 73 -9.69 13.49 -4.06
C ASP A 73 -10.86 13.40 -3.06
N GLU A 74 -11.84 12.53 -3.31
CA GLU A 74 -13.01 12.32 -2.45
C GLU A 74 -12.66 11.94 -1.00
N SER A 75 -11.46 11.39 -0.78
CA SER A 75 -10.92 11.07 0.56
C SER A 75 -10.18 12.23 1.22
N GLY A 76 -10.13 13.41 0.59
CA GLY A 76 -9.38 14.56 1.04
C GLY A 76 -7.87 14.49 0.79
N ARG A 77 -7.37 13.43 0.12
CA ARG A 77 -5.96 13.25 -0.20
C ARG A 77 -5.65 13.86 -1.56
N ARG A 78 -4.61 14.69 -1.62
CA ARG A 78 -4.21 15.35 -2.86
C ARG A 78 -3.76 14.33 -3.92
N ARG A 79 -4.31 14.50 -5.12
CA ARG A 79 -4.02 13.61 -6.26
C ARG A 79 -2.60 13.87 -6.78
N PRO A 80 -1.75 12.83 -6.93
CA PRO A 80 -0.44 13.01 -7.55
C PRO A 80 -0.60 13.17 -9.06
N VAL A 81 0.07 14.16 -9.62
CA VAL A 81 0.11 14.49 -11.06
C VAL A 81 1.56 14.41 -11.52
N VAL A 82 1.80 13.81 -12.69
CA VAL A 82 3.15 13.70 -13.26
C VAL A 82 3.62 15.07 -13.70
N LYS A 83 4.85 15.43 -13.33
CA LYS A 83 5.54 16.61 -13.85
C LYS A 83 6.27 16.17 -15.12
N GLU A 84 5.77 16.61 -16.26
CA GLU A 84 6.34 16.24 -17.57
C GLU A 84 7.80 16.64 -17.71
N GLY A 85 8.60 15.76 -18.33
CA GLY A 85 10.02 16.00 -18.60
C GLY A 85 10.94 15.96 -17.36
N SER A 86 10.45 15.46 -16.22
CA SER A 86 11.21 15.38 -14.97
C SER A 86 11.83 14.00 -14.70
N ASN A 87 11.93 13.17 -15.71
CA ASN A 87 12.46 11.81 -15.59
C ASN A 87 13.92 11.83 -15.08
N PHE A 88 14.23 10.93 -14.18
CA PHE A 88 15.58 10.72 -13.65
C PHE A 88 15.79 9.27 -13.25
N VAL A 89 17.05 8.86 -13.12
CA VAL A 89 17.41 7.48 -12.82
C VAL A 89 18.00 7.37 -11.42
N ILE A 90 17.57 6.33 -10.69
CA ILE A 90 18.17 5.92 -9.42
C ILE A 90 18.91 4.60 -9.66
N GLU A 91 20.22 4.58 -9.49
CA GLU A 91 20.99 3.34 -9.51
C GLU A 91 20.67 2.50 -8.28
N THR A 92 20.28 1.26 -8.49
CA THR A 92 19.92 0.33 -7.43
C THR A 92 20.04 -1.11 -7.91
N GLY A 93 20.44 -2.01 -7.03
CA GLY A 93 20.53 -3.45 -7.32
C GLY A 93 19.29 -4.24 -6.89
N THR A 94 18.34 -3.60 -6.19
CA THR A 94 17.11 -4.29 -5.71
C THR A 94 15.96 -3.29 -5.65
N VAL A 95 14.81 -3.71 -6.14
CA VAL A 95 13.54 -2.96 -6.01
C VAL A 95 12.51 -3.84 -5.32
N ILE A 96 11.91 -3.33 -4.26
CA ILE A 96 10.84 -4.00 -3.51
C ILE A 96 9.54 -3.20 -3.68
N VAL A 97 8.53 -3.82 -4.29
CA VAL A 97 7.21 -3.22 -4.47
C VAL A 97 6.38 -3.45 -3.21
N SER A 98 6.15 -2.39 -2.43
CA SER A 98 5.45 -2.42 -1.13
C SER A 98 4.22 -1.50 -1.14
N ILE A 99 3.37 -1.63 -2.16
CA ILE A 99 2.21 -0.76 -2.41
C ILE A 99 0.92 -1.24 -1.74
N GLY A 100 1.01 -2.25 -0.88
CA GLY A 100 -0.13 -2.88 -0.21
C GLY A 100 -0.70 -4.06 -1.01
N GLN A 101 -1.80 -4.58 -0.50
CA GLN A 101 -2.51 -5.72 -1.09
C GLN A 101 -3.99 -5.39 -1.27
N SER A 102 -4.62 -6.06 -2.22
CA SER A 102 -6.05 -6.06 -2.43
C SER A 102 -6.63 -7.43 -2.06
N PRO A 103 -7.93 -7.52 -1.74
CA PRO A 103 -8.60 -8.80 -1.52
C PRO A 103 -8.39 -9.76 -2.69
N ASN A 104 -8.26 -11.05 -2.39
CA ASN A 104 -8.09 -12.06 -3.43
C ASN A 104 -9.32 -12.05 -4.37
N PRO A 105 -9.15 -11.76 -5.67
CA PRO A 105 -10.26 -11.69 -6.61
C PRO A 105 -10.98 -13.02 -6.81
N LEU A 106 -10.32 -14.15 -6.49
CA LEU A 106 -10.89 -15.48 -6.61
C LEU A 106 -12.19 -15.60 -5.82
N ILE A 107 -12.26 -15.09 -4.60
CA ILE A 107 -13.44 -15.19 -3.73
C ILE A 107 -14.67 -14.60 -4.42
N ARG A 108 -14.59 -13.36 -4.92
CA ARG A 108 -15.72 -12.71 -5.61
C ARG A 108 -16.05 -13.35 -6.96
N GLN A 109 -15.05 -13.88 -7.66
CA GLN A 109 -15.24 -14.52 -8.97
C GLN A 109 -15.90 -15.89 -8.89
N THR A 110 -15.65 -16.64 -7.81
CA THR A 110 -16.17 -18.00 -7.62
C THR A 110 -17.39 -18.06 -6.70
N THR A 111 -17.86 -16.93 -6.16
CA THR A 111 -18.99 -16.88 -5.23
C THR A 111 -20.10 -15.99 -5.79
N PRO A 112 -20.94 -16.51 -6.71
CA PRO A 112 -22.06 -15.74 -7.26
C PRO A 112 -23.01 -15.24 -6.16
N GLY A 113 -23.45 -13.98 -6.26
CA GLY A 113 -24.35 -13.36 -5.31
C GLY A 113 -23.68 -12.81 -4.05
N LEU A 114 -22.36 -12.90 -3.92
CA LEU A 114 -21.61 -12.20 -2.89
C LEU A 114 -21.36 -10.75 -3.33
N GLU A 115 -21.93 -9.79 -2.63
CA GLU A 115 -21.75 -8.37 -2.93
C GLU A 115 -20.39 -7.87 -2.46
N THR A 116 -19.76 -7.09 -3.33
CA THR A 116 -18.43 -6.53 -3.06
C THR A 116 -18.35 -5.06 -3.46
N GLN A 117 -17.50 -4.33 -2.76
CA GLN A 117 -17.16 -2.95 -3.10
C GLN A 117 -16.32 -2.90 -4.40
N LYS A 118 -16.19 -1.71 -5.00
CA LYS A 118 -15.40 -1.50 -6.22
C LYS A 118 -13.95 -1.98 -6.10
N TRP A 119 -13.34 -1.84 -4.93
CA TRP A 119 -11.97 -2.29 -4.66
C TRP A 119 -11.85 -3.79 -4.31
N GLY A 120 -12.98 -4.51 -4.27
CA GLY A 120 -13.03 -5.95 -4.04
C GLY A 120 -13.29 -6.38 -2.60
N GLY A 121 -13.46 -5.44 -1.67
CA GLY A 121 -13.86 -5.74 -0.28
C GLY A 121 -15.29 -6.29 -0.20
N ILE A 122 -15.55 -7.19 0.73
CA ILE A 122 -16.86 -7.79 0.93
C ILE A 122 -17.77 -6.78 1.65
N ILE A 123 -19.00 -6.62 1.18
CA ILE A 123 -20.02 -5.81 1.83
C ILE A 123 -20.68 -6.62 2.93
N VAL A 124 -20.77 -6.06 4.12
CA VAL A 124 -21.41 -6.66 5.29
C VAL A 124 -22.34 -5.68 5.99
N ASP A 125 -23.26 -6.18 6.74
CA ASP A 125 -23.95 -5.46 7.79
C ASP A 125 -22.99 -5.29 8.99
N GLU A 126 -22.71 -4.04 9.39
CA GLU A 126 -21.67 -3.73 10.37
C GLU A 126 -21.97 -4.24 11.79
N ASP A 127 -23.26 -4.42 12.13
CA ASP A 127 -23.68 -4.88 13.45
C ASP A 127 -23.58 -6.41 13.62
N SER A 128 -23.73 -7.14 12.53
CA SER A 128 -23.78 -8.61 12.53
C SER A 128 -22.66 -9.28 11.75
N MET A 129 -21.90 -8.53 10.96
CA MET A 129 -20.90 -9.04 10.01
C MET A 129 -21.47 -9.99 8.94
N LYS A 130 -22.80 -9.98 8.73
CA LYS A 130 -23.46 -10.78 7.68
C LYS A 130 -23.19 -10.22 6.31
N THR A 131 -22.91 -11.09 5.36
CA THR A 131 -22.77 -10.74 3.94
C THR A 131 -24.14 -10.78 3.24
N SER A 132 -24.17 -10.47 1.94
CA SER A 132 -25.36 -10.66 1.10
C SER A 132 -25.80 -12.13 0.94
N LYS A 133 -25.00 -13.09 1.39
CA LYS A 133 -25.31 -14.53 1.33
C LYS A 133 -25.69 -15.04 2.71
N GLU A 134 -26.80 -15.75 2.77
CA GLU A 134 -27.29 -16.39 4.01
C GLU A 134 -26.25 -17.37 4.57
N GLY A 135 -26.00 -17.28 5.88
CA GLY A 135 -25.02 -18.11 6.59
C GLY A 135 -23.55 -17.77 6.31
N VAL A 136 -23.27 -16.71 5.55
CA VAL A 136 -21.90 -16.26 5.25
C VAL A 136 -21.61 -14.93 5.93
N TYR A 137 -20.53 -14.90 6.67
CA TYR A 137 -20.04 -13.74 7.43
C TYR A 137 -18.64 -13.35 6.96
N ALA A 138 -18.30 -12.09 7.08
CA ALA A 138 -16.96 -11.60 6.77
C ALA A 138 -16.52 -10.49 7.74
N GLY A 139 -15.22 -10.39 7.98
CA GLY A 139 -14.67 -9.34 8.85
C GLY A 139 -13.16 -9.18 8.66
N GLY A 140 -12.60 -8.13 9.26
CA GLY A 140 -11.19 -7.76 9.11
C GLY A 140 -10.88 -7.11 7.76
N ASP A 141 -9.66 -7.23 7.29
CA ASP A 141 -9.12 -6.51 6.13
C ASP A 141 -9.91 -6.71 4.83
N VAL A 142 -10.60 -7.86 4.69
CA VAL A 142 -11.44 -8.14 3.51
C VAL A 142 -12.71 -7.28 3.48
N VAL A 143 -13.09 -6.68 4.61
CA VAL A 143 -14.25 -5.78 4.75
C VAL A 143 -13.83 -4.33 4.83
N THR A 144 -12.86 -4.02 5.69
CA THR A 144 -12.46 -2.64 6.04
C THR A 144 -11.26 -2.11 5.24
N GLY A 145 -10.56 -2.96 4.50
CA GLY A 145 -9.20 -2.67 4.03
C GLY A 145 -8.17 -2.95 5.13
N ALA A 146 -6.89 -2.68 4.82
CA ALA A 146 -5.79 -2.94 5.75
C ALA A 146 -5.97 -2.18 7.07
N ALA A 147 -6.05 -2.93 8.17
CA ALA A 147 -6.27 -2.40 9.51
C ALA A 147 -5.43 -3.18 10.55
N THR A 148 -5.87 -3.25 11.79
CA THR A 148 -5.17 -3.91 12.87
C THR A 148 -5.75 -5.30 13.18
N VAL A 149 -4.89 -6.19 13.71
CA VAL A 149 -5.30 -7.51 14.20
C VAL A 149 -6.42 -7.40 15.24
N ILE A 150 -6.38 -6.41 16.11
CA ILE A 150 -7.40 -6.20 17.15
C ILE A 150 -8.78 -5.94 16.53
N LEU A 151 -8.86 -5.13 15.46
CA LEU A 151 -10.10 -4.87 14.73
C LEU A 151 -10.61 -6.13 14.03
N ALA A 152 -9.72 -6.89 13.40
CA ALA A 152 -10.09 -8.16 12.75
C ALA A 152 -10.63 -9.18 13.76
N MET A 153 -10.01 -9.30 14.94
CA MET A 153 -10.51 -10.13 16.04
C MET A 153 -11.87 -9.65 16.56
N GLY A 154 -12.06 -8.33 16.66
CA GLY A 154 -13.35 -7.73 17.04
C GLY A 154 -14.46 -8.10 16.07
N ALA A 155 -14.23 -7.96 14.77
CA ALA A 155 -15.17 -8.36 13.72
C ALA A 155 -15.52 -9.85 13.79
N GLY A 156 -14.53 -10.73 13.99
CA GLY A 156 -14.76 -12.16 14.17
C GLY A 156 -15.62 -12.50 15.39
N LYS A 157 -15.42 -11.80 16.51
CA LYS A 157 -16.26 -11.96 17.71
C LYS A 157 -17.70 -11.48 17.47
N THR A 158 -17.88 -10.41 16.71
CA THR A 158 -19.22 -9.93 16.32
C THR A 158 -19.94 -10.93 15.44
N ALA A 159 -19.25 -11.49 14.45
CA ALA A 159 -19.79 -12.50 13.55
C ALA A 159 -20.18 -13.83 14.25
N ALA A 160 -19.60 -14.12 15.41
CA ALA A 160 -19.82 -15.37 16.17
C ALA A 160 -20.96 -15.28 17.18
N LYS A 161 -21.60 -14.12 17.34
CA LYS A 161 -22.78 -13.90 18.22
C LYS A 161 -24.08 -14.21 17.48
#